data_7ff38cf4272edfc8ba23bb84acc97e9c
#
_entry.id   7ff38cf4272edfc8ba23bb84acc97e9c
#
_cell.length_a   1.000
_cell.length_b   1.000
_cell.length_c   1.000
_cell.angle_alpha   90.00
_cell.angle_beta   90.00
_cell.angle_gamma   90.00
#
_symmetry.space_group_name_H-M   'P 1'
#
loop_
_entity.id
_entity.type
_entity.pdbx_description
1 polymer ?
#
loop_
_entity_poly.entity_id
_entity_poly.type
_entity_poly.pdbx_seq_one_letter_code
_entity_poly.pdbx_strand_id
1 'polypeptide(L)'
;MSEKDRSNSRLPLHINIRTEIFKTKTNSLRKIWQNSFYLPHILKFLKINAKFKRQILFGILFIVFWICIYGISHFSNVEESPPQEMIPHEVDMLLNAFPTEGDGKATAILLNWSRIENLKTIVKHLCQYTMFKEIMIWNNNGDVHLSDQIFSEIRCRKLRYYNSPGNMHFIARYMACAMATTPYCYFQDDDWIIRHMRSMYANFLRYPDLIHTDTNADVYSLTNWKWCFFDDSIDLHACFSWVGTGAFVSKENVINFLKMTSITEMDPTEFAYGDMYFTTFMNQVPYQLENELQELPQENAFSAGEGRLRNKIFMHKALLHIYDHLTNRTGVFETKELYPTIYQRDVRSPCENDRCLFLTNKNSFPDVRTFRYKPSINISESERIHESYFGTEHFIKYPYSHAVDGKNWTVWKSSEVINKDDYIGLDLLFPMPFPLTFTLVVDHHRDYFSTLNIHISYNGMDWIQLAPLPKIIITQLSQTGLDGKTHLLSCSFRIRETGIRFVKLTSTREWEFPYGIHEFSFHAKPMN
;
A
#
# COMPACT_ATOMS: atom_id res chain seq x y z
N MET A 1 -21.19 9.25 49.95
CA MET A 1 -22.55 9.41 49.38
C MET A 1 -22.34 9.51 47.90
N SER A 2 -22.61 8.43 47.31
CA SER A 2 -23.52 7.95 46.24
C SER A 2 -22.94 8.21 44.87
N GLU A 3 -22.29 7.27 44.23
CA GLU A 3 -22.72 6.09 43.43
C GLU A 3 -23.83 6.36 42.39
N LYS A 4 -23.49 5.92 41.13
CA LYS A 4 -24.33 5.63 39.95
C LYS A 4 -24.53 6.75 38.96
N ASP A 5 -23.83 6.68 37.79
CA ASP A 5 -24.41 6.03 36.62
C ASP A 5 -23.33 5.71 35.57
N ARG A 6 -23.15 4.41 35.36
CA ARG A 6 -22.46 3.84 34.21
C ARG A 6 -23.51 3.63 33.11
N SER A 7 -23.44 4.36 32.02
CA SER A 7 -24.09 3.93 30.79
C SER A 7 -23.03 3.41 29.80
N ASN A 8 -23.00 2.09 29.68
CA ASN A 8 -22.35 1.35 28.60
C ASN A 8 -22.97 1.74 27.25
N SER A 9 -22.21 2.33 26.36
CA SER A 9 -22.49 2.26 24.94
C SER A 9 -21.39 1.47 24.24
N ARG A 10 -21.56 0.13 24.24
CA ARG A 10 -20.84 -0.75 23.31
C ARG A 10 -21.46 -0.56 21.93
N LEU A 11 -20.70 -0.07 20.98
CA LEU A 11 -20.98 -0.26 19.58
C LEU A 11 -20.48 -1.64 19.14
N PRO A 12 -21.35 -2.52 18.65
CA PRO A 12 -20.94 -3.75 18.02
C PRO A 12 -21.02 -3.57 16.50
N LEU A 13 -19.93 -3.57 15.80
CA LEU A 13 -19.95 -3.81 14.35
C LEU A 13 -18.65 -4.49 13.86
N HIS A 14 -18.49 -5.75 14.25
CA HIS A 14 -17.84 -6.72 13.40
C HIS A 14 -18.93 -7.62 12.80
N ILE A 15 -19.50 -7.22 11.70
CA ILE A 15 -20.35 -8.10 10.89
C ILE A 15 -19.42 -9.02 10.11
N ASN A 16 -19.35 -10.24 10.58
CA ASN A 16 -18.60 -11.33 9.96
C ASN A 16 -19.38 -11.80 8.72
N ILE A 17 -19.14 -11.13 7.57
CA ILE A 17 -19.82 -11.40 6.29
C ILE A 17 -19.69 -12.87 5.85
N ARG A 18 -18.64 -13.57 6.28
CA ARG A 18 -18.48 -15.00 6.01
C ARG A 18 -19.55 -15.90 6.64
N THR A 19 -20.08 -15.54 7.81
CA THR A 19 -21.09 -16.35 8.49
C THR A 19 -22.49 -16.18 7.92
N GLU A 20 -22.82 -15.05 7.32
CA GLU A 20 -24.13 -14.82 6.69
C GLU A 20 -24.26 -15.53 5.33
N ILE A 21 -23.20 -15.56 4.52
CA ILE A 21 -23.18 -16.29 3.24
C ILE A 21 -23.33 -17.79 3.47
N PHE A 22 -22.77 -18.33 4.55
CA PHE A 22 -22.93 -19.74 4.91
C PHE A 22 -24.36 -20.05 5.41
N LYS A 23 -25.00 -19.15 6.17
CA LYS A 23 -26.38 -19.35 6.64
C LYS A 23 -27.43 -19.28 5.52
N THR A 24 -27.26 -18.41 4.55
CA THR A 24 -28.17 -18.34 3.39
C THR A 24 -28.01 -19.53 2.46
N LYS A 25 -26.81 -20.08 2.26
CA LYS A 25 -26.57 -21.27 1.46
C LYS A 25 -27.09 -22.57 2.11
N THR A 26 -26.97 -22.70 3.43
CA THR A 26 -27.52 -23.87 4.15
C THR A 26 -29.04 -23.85 4.18
N ASN A 27 -29.69 -22.70 4.20
CA ASN A 27 -31.15 -22.60 4.12
C ASN A 27 -31.69 -22.95 2.72
N SER A 28 -30.96 -22.64 1.65
CA SER A 28 -31.29 -23.03 0.29
C SER A 28 -31.17 -24.55 0.09
N LEU A 29 -30.11 -25.16 0.55
CA LEU A 29 -29.92 -26.61 0.52
C LEU A 29 -30.92 -27.35 1.39
N ARG A 30 -31.31 -26.79 2.54
CA ARG A 30 -32.35 -27.36 3.42
C ARG A 30 -33.73 -27.33 2.76
N LYS A 31 -34.07 -26.29 2.00
CA LYS A 31 -35.31 -26.24 1.21
C LYS A 31 -35.33 -27.26 0.04
N ILE A 32 -34.21 -27.47 -0.61
CA ILE A 32 -34.08 -28.49 -1.66
C ILE A 32 -34.22 -29.90 -1.07
N TRP A 33 -33.62 -30.15 0.10
CA TRP A 33 -33.74 -31.42 0.83
C TRP A 33 -35.18 -31.68 1.30
N GLN A 34 -35.85 -30.68 1.86
CA GLN A 34 -37.24 -30.80 2.31
C GLN A 34 -38.20 -31.11 1.13
N ASN A 35 -37.95 -30.50 -0.03
CA ASN A 35 -38.76 -30.80 -1.23
C ASN A 35 -38.47 -32.17 -1.83
N SER A 36 -37.29 -32.75 -1.60
CA SER A 36 -36.97 -34.11 -2.06
C SER A 36 -37.75 -35.20 -1.32
N PHE A 37 -38.21 -34.93 -0.09
CA PHE A 37 -39.04 -35.89 0.67
C PHE A 37 -40.49 -36.03 0.14
N TYR A 38 -40.98 -35.10 -0.70
CA TYR A 38 -42.31 -35.20 -1.30
C TYR A 38 -42.33 -36.03 -2.57
N LEU A 39 -41.18 -36.29 -3.18
CA LEU A 39 -41.09 -37.08 -4.43
C LEU A 39 -41.63 -38.52 -4.31
N PRO A 40 -41.37 -39.29 -3.21
CA PRO A 40 -41.97 -40.61 -3.01
C PRO A 40 -43.48 -40.60 -2.85
N HIS A 41 -44.05 -39.51 -2.30
CA HIS A 41 -45.50 -39.39 -2.15
C HIS A 41 -46.20 -39.10 -3.50
N ILE A 42 -45.59 -38.25 -4.36
CA ILE A 42 -46.12 -37.97 -5.70
C ILE A 42 -46.07 -39.21 -6.59
N LEU A 43 -45.02 -40.03 -6.47
CA LEU A 43 -44.89 -41.30 -7.21
C LEU A 43 -45.87 -42.40 -6.74
N LYS A 44 -46.44 -42.26 -5.53
CA LYS A 44 -47.49 -43.19 -5.04
C LYS A 44 -48.85 -42.96 -5.69
N PHE A 45 -49.13 -41.72 -6.14
CA PHE A 45 -50.41 -41.37 -6.78
C PHE A 45 -50.47 -41.70 -8.27
N LEU A 46 -49.35 -41.92 -8.92
CA LEU A 46 -49.33 -42.35 -10.33
C LEU A 46 -49.50 -43.85 -10.40
N LYS A 47 -50.60 -44.33 -11.06
CA LYS A 47 -50.84 -45.77 -11.38
C LYS A 47 -49.83 -46.26 -12.43
N ILE A 48 -48.55 -46.19 -12.14
CA ILE A 48 -47.46 -46.58 -13.05
C ILE A 48 -46.86 -47.90 -12.54
N ASN A 49 -46.53 -48.81 -13.48
CA ASN A 49 -45.92 -50.11 -13.21
C ASN A 49 -44.62 -49.94 -12.40
N ALA A 50 -44.40 -50.80 -11.39
CA ALA A 50 -43.27 -50.71 -10.44
C ALA A 50 -41.88 -50.67 -11.13
N LYS A 51 -41.76 -51.32 -12.30
CA LYS A 51 -40.55 -51.31 -13.11
C LYS A 51 -40.23 -49.89 -13.68
N PHE A 52 -41.29 -49.19 -14.10
CA PHE A 52 -41.19 -47.86 -14.69
C PHE A 52 -40.92 -46.76 -13.60
N LYS A 53 -41.49 -46.94 -12.39
CA LYS A 53 -41.18 -46.09 -11.23
C LYS A 53 -39.69 -46.16 -10.85
N ARG A 54 -39.12 -47.38 -10.93
CA ARG A 54 -37.70 -47.59 -10.62
C ARG A 54 -36.78 -46.94 -11.67
N GLN A 55 -37.17 -46.93 -12.95
CA GLN A 55 -36.43 -46.24 -14.00
C GLN A 55 -36.49 -44.72 -13.88
N ILE A 56 -37.66 -44.17 -13.54
CA ILE A 56 -37.79 -42.72 -13.31
C ILE A 56 -36.95 -42.29 -12.10
N LEU A 57 -36.99 -43.06 -11.00
CA LEU A 57 -36.19 -42.74 -9.81
C LEU A 57 -34.69 -42.81 -10.12
N PHE A 58 -34.25 -43.80 -10.90
CA PHE A 58 -32.86 -43.91 -11.34
C PHE A 58 -32.46 -42.76 -12.27
N GLY A 59 -33.33 -42.31 -13.15
CA GLY A 59 -33.10 -41.16 -14.04
C GLY A 59 -32.95 -39.84 -13.24
N ILE A 60 -33.83 -39.65 -12.26
CA ILE A 60 -33.76 -38.46 -11.40
C ILE A 60 -32.49 -38.46 -10.53
N LEU A 61 -32.12 -39.61 -9.94
CA LEU A 61 -30.89 -39.76 -9.19
C LEU A 61 -29.65 -39.54 -10.06
N PHE A 62 -29.69 -40.00 -11.32
CA PHE A 62 -28.63 -39.79 -12.28
C PHE A 62 -28.47 -38.29 -12.66
N ILE A 63 -29.58 -37.59 -12.87
CA ILE A 63 -29.60 -36.14 -13.16
C ILE A 63 -29.09 -35.36 -11.95
N VAL A 64 -29.53 -35.69 -10.74
CA VAL A 64 -29.04 -35.03 -9.51
C VAL A 64 -27.55 -35.29 -9.32
N PHE A 65 -27.10 -36.51 -9.56
CA PHE A 65 -25.68 -36.88 -9.49
C PHE A 65 -24.83 -36.07 -10.51
N TRP A 66 -25.32 -35.94 -11.75
CA TRP A 66 -24.67 -35.12 -12.79
C TRP A 66 -24.67 -33.63 -12.45
N ILE A 67 -25.75 -33.09 -11.89
CA ILE A 67 -25.82 -31.71 -11.44
C ILE A 67 -24.84 -31.50 -10.27
N CYS A 68 -24.71 -32.45 -9.34
CA CYS A 68 -23.73 -32.39 -8.25
C CYS A 68 -22.30 -32.45 -8.79
N ILE A 69 -22.00 -33.36 -9.73
CA ILE A 69 -20.65 -33.44 -10.33
C ILE A 69 -20.35 -32.18 -11.15
N TYR A 70 -21.29 -31.69 -11.93
CA TYR A 70 -21.13 -30.45 -12.71
C TYR A 70 -21.00 -29.25 -11.80
N GLY A 71 -21.78 -29.20 -10.73
CA GLY A 71 -21.64 -28.17 -9.67
C GLY A 71 -20.27 -28.24 -8.97
N ILE A 72 -19.81 -29.42 -8.61
CA ILE A 72 -18.48 -29.60 -8.00
C ILE A 72 -17.36 -29.26 -8.99
N SER A 73 -17.47 -29.71 -10.27
CA SER A 73 -16.46 -29.36 -11.28
C SER A 73 -16.48 -27.88 -11.68
N HIS A 74 -17.64 -27.22 -11.64
CA HIS A 74 -17.72 -25.76 -11.86
C HIS A 74 -17.26 -24.94 -10.64
N PHE A 75 -17.41 -25.50 -9.42
CA PHE A 75 -16.89 -24.87 -8.20
C PHE A 75 -15.40 -25.15 -7.96
N SER A 76 -14.86 -26.26 -8.49
CA SER A 76 -13.42 -26.52 -8.46
C SER A 76 -12.67 -25.81 -9.59
N ASN A 77 -13.37 -25.27 -10.59
CA ASN A 77 -12.81 -24.45 -11.67
C ASN A 77 -13.05 -22.93 -11.47
N VAL A 78 -13.51 -22.46 -10.30
CA VAL A 78 -13.08 -21.18 -9.79
C VAL A 78 -11.67 -21.42 -9.25
N GLU A 79 -10.71 -21.67 -10.14
CA GLU A 79 -9.35 -21.28 -9.91
C GLU A 79 -9.41 -19.82 -9.48
N GLU A 80 -9.24 -19.55 -8.19
CA GLU A 80 -8.41 -18.43 -7.81
C GLU A 80 -7.17 -18.61 -8.66
N SER A 81 -7.03 -17.83 -9.73
CA SER A 81 -5.80 -17.78 -10.50
C SER A 81 -4.72 -17.64 -9.44
N PRO A 82 -3.81 -18.61 -9.28
CA PRO A 82 -2.76 -18.48 -8.28
C PRO A 82 -2.16 -17.10 -8.54
N PRO A 83 -1.85 -16.30 -7.51
CA PRO A 83 -1.23 -14.99 -7.68
C PRO A 83 -0.13 -15.25 -8.67
N GLN A 84 -0.22 -14.62 -9.85
CA GLN A 84 0.50 -15.03 -11.06
C GLN A 84 1.96 -15.11 -10.65
N GLU A 85 2.44 -16.32 -10.34
CA GLU A 85 3.81 -16.52 -9.88
C GLU A 85 4.68 -15.90 -10.96
N MET A 86 5.38 -14.83 -10.61
CA MET A 86 6.32 -14.22 -11.54
C MET A 86 7.27 -15.32 -11.98
N ILE A 87 7.31 -15.58 -13.28
CA ILE A 87 8.26 -16.53 -13.85
C ILE A 87 9.66 -16.13 -13.33
N PRO A 88 10.47 -17.03 -12.82
CA PRO A 88 11.75 -16.70 -12.19
C PRO A 88 12.64 -15.75 -13.01
N HIS A 89 12.64 -15.86 -14.35
CA HIS A 89 13.39 -14.95 -15.21
C HIS A 89 12.81 -13.52 -15.28
N GLU A 90 11.48 -13.34 -15.08
CA GLU A 90 10.86 -11.99 -14.99
C GLU A 90 11.22 -11.33 -13.67
N VAL A 91 11.36 -12.10 -12.60
CA VAL A 91 11.88 -11.63 -11.31
C VAL A 91 13.32 -11.19 -11.47
N ASP A 92 14.15 -12.01 -12.11
CA ASP A 92 15.55 -11.70 -12.37
C ASP A 92 15.70 -10.46 -13.27
N MET A 93 14.85 -10.29 -14.28
CA MET A 93 14.82 -9.08 -15.11
C MET A 93 14.45 -7.84 -14.30
N LEU A 94 13.44 -7.90 -13.43
CA LEU A 94 13.04 -6.81 -12.54
C LEU A 94 14.20 -6.43 -11.59
N LEU A 95 14.87 -7.42 -11.06
CA LEU A 95 15.96 -7.24 -10.11
C LEU A 95 17.27 -6.80 -10.79
N ASN A 96 17.49 -7.20 -12.04
CA ASN A 96 18.64 -6.81 -12.85
C ASN A 96 18.48 -5.45 -13.56
N ALA A 97 17.26 -4.90 -13.62
CA ALA A 97 17.03 -3.53 -14.10
C ALA A 97 17.51 -2.46 -13.11
N PHE A 98 17.71 -2.83 -11.85
CA PHE A 98 18.34 -1.98 -10.85
C PHE A 98 19.87 -2.17 -10.89
N PRO A 99 20.66 -1.15 -10.54
CA PRO A 99 22.09 -1.28 -10.45
C PRO A 99 22.45 -2.48 -9.55
N THR A 100 22.83 -3.59 -10.14
CA THR A 100 23.04 -4.86 -9.42
C THR A 100 24.40 -4.94 -8.78
N GLU A 101 25.32 -4.04 -9.14
CA GLU A 101 26.68 -4.05 -8.65
C GLU A 101 26.89 -3.03 -7.53
N GLY A 102 27.11 -3.54 -6.33
CA GLY A 102 27.70 -2.83 -5.18
C GLY A 102 26.78 -1.82 -4.50
N ASP A 103 26.41 -0.75 -5.16
CA ASP A 103 25.86 0.45 -4.52
C ASP A 103 24.33 0.49 -4.43
N GLY A 104 23.61 -0.45 -5.04
CA GLY A 104 22.15 -0.47 -5.07
C GLY A 104 21.48 -1.43 -4.08
N LYS A 105 22.22 -2.12 -3.20
CA LYS A 105 21.67 -3.11 -2.26
C LYS A 105 21.41 -2.52 -0.89
N ALA A 106 20.37 -3.02 -0.23
CA ALA A 106 19.93 -2.56 1.08
C ALA A 106 20.17 -3.63 2.17
N THR A 107 20.25 -3.18 3.42
CA THR A 107 20.11 -4.02 4.62
C THR A 107 18.71 -3.83 5.18
N ALA A 108 17.94 -4.92 5.31
CA ALA A 108 16.69 -4.88 6.05
C ALA A 108 16.98 -4.95 7.55
N ILE A 109 16.33 -4.08 8.33
CA ILE A 109 16.50 -3.96 9.78
C ILE A 109 15.16 -4.16 10.43
N LEU A 110 15.05 -5.19 11.26
CA LEU A 110 13.87 -5.57 12.01
C LEU A 110 14.13 -5.39 13.49
N LEU A 111 13.18 -4.76 14.19
CA LEU A 111 13.21 -4.73 15.65
C LEU A 111 12.41 -5.91 16.20
N ASN A 112 12.95 -6.58 17.21
CA ASN A 112 12.26 -7.62 17.94
C ASN A 112 12.08 -7.24 19.41
N TRP A 113 10.86 -7.47 19.92
CA TRP A 113 10.56 -7.46 21.33
C TRP A 113 9.96 -8.81 21.80
N SER A 114 8.83 -9.24 21.21
CA SER A 114 8.13 -10.43 21.70
C SER A 114 7.47 -11.29 20.61
N ARG A 115 7.28 -10.79 19.38
CA ARG A 115 6.48 -11.44 18.32
C ARG A 115 7.32 -12.29 17.38
N ILE A 116 7.94 -13.37 17.93
CA ILE A 116 8.87 -14.23 17.17
C ILE A 116 8.21 -14.86 15.92
N GLU A 117 6.95 -15.29 16.00
CA GLU A 117 6.26 -15.91 14.86
C GLU A 117 5.99 -14.92 13.73
N ASN A 118 5.62 -13.68 14.08
CA ASN A 118 5.52 -12.61 13.07
C ASN A 118 6.88 -12.34 12.44
N LEU A 119 7.93 -12.26 13.26
CA LEU A 119 9.29 -12.05 12.80
C LEU A 119 9.75 -13.14 11.83
N LYS A 120 9.44 -14.41 12.10
CA LYS A 120 9.70 -15.53 11.18
C LYS A 120 8.99 -15.35 9.85
N THR A 121 7.72 -14.93 9.89
CA THR A 121 6.93 -14.66 8.68
C THR A 121 7.54 -13.54 7.85
N ILE A 122 7.92 -12.43 8.49
CA ILE A 122 8.58 -11.28 7.84
C ILE A 122 9.93 -11.68 7.25
N VAL A 123 10.76 -12.40 8.01
CA VAL A 123 12.06 -12.87 7.53
C VAL A 123 11.90 -13.76 6.30
N LYS A 124 10.96 -14.71 6.32
CA LYS A 124 10.66 -15.57 5.18
C LYS A 124 10.25 -14.75 3.96
N HIS A 125 9.43 -13.71 4.16
CA HIS A 125 9.02 -12.78 3.10
C HIS A 125 10.21 -11.98 2.57
N LEU A 126 10.98 -11.31 3.41
CA LEU A 126 12.09 -10.47 2.98
C LEU A 126 13.24 -11.26 2.36
N CYS A 127 13.46 -12.51 2.78
CA CYS A 127 14.55 -13.33 2.30
C CYS A 127 14.49 -13.65 0.79
N GLN A 128 13.31 -13.63 0.19
CA GLN A 128 13.12 -13.87 -1.24
C GLN A 128 13.58 -12.69 -2.12
N TYR A 129 13.73 -11.48 -1.56
CA TYR A 129 14.12 -10.31 -2.34
C TYR A 129 15.64 -10.17 -2.43
N THR A 130 16.15 -10.07 -3.66
CA THR A 130 17.60 -9.98 -3.91
C THR A 130 18.17 -8.61 -3.61
N MET A 131 17.35 -7.56 -3.54
CA MET A 131 17.78 -6.22 -3.13
C MET A 131 18.38 -6.19 -1.71
N PHE A 132 17.95 -7.10 -0.84
CA PHE A 132 18.52 -7.22 0.49
C PHE A 132 19.78 -8.08 0.47
N LYS A 133 20.94 -7.48 0.73
CA LYS A 133 22.20 -8.17 0.96
C LYS A 133 22.21 -8.86 2.31
N GLU A 134 21.57 -8.24 3.29
CA GLU A 134 21.54 -8.63 4.69
C GLU A 134 20.16 -8.34 5.29
N ILE A 135 19.72 -9.19 6.21
CA ILE A 135 18.55 -8.99 7.06
C ILE A 135 19.05 -9.03 8.50
N MET A 136 19.07 -7.89 9.16
CA MET A 136 19.55 -7.74 10.53
C MET A 136 18.37 -7.65 11.49
N ILE A 137 18.30 -8.55 12.45
CA ILE A 137 17.34 -8.52 13.54
C ILE A 137 18.02 -7.96 14.78
N TRP A 138 17.57 -6.79 15.22
CA TRP A 138 17.97 -6.24 16.51
C TRP A 138 16.96 -6.69 17.58
N ASN A 139 17.45 -7.51 18.48
CA ASN A 139 16.64 -8.03 19.58
C ASN A 139 16.78 -7.15 20.82
N ASN A 140 15.72 -6.42 21.14
CA ASN A 140 15.62 -5.59 22.34
C ASN A 140 15.18 -6.39 23.59
N ASN A 141 14.75 -7.65 23.42
CA ASN A 141 14.27 -8.51 24.50
C ASN A 141 15.44 -9.29 25.10
N GLY A 142 15.83 -8.93 26.32
CA GLY A 142 16.91 -9.63 27.04
C GLY A 142 16.56 -11.04 27.51
N ASP A 143 15.26 -11.39 27.59
CA ASP A 143 14.80 -12.70 28.06
C ASP A 143 14.89 -13.79 26.98
N VAL A 144 15.01 -13.39 25.71
CA VAL A 144 15.07 -14.31 24.56
C VAL A 144 16.36 -14.06 23.78
N HIS A 145 17.20 -15.07 23.67
CA HIS A 145 18.41 -15.00 22.84
C HIS A 145 18.13 -15.53 21.44
N LEU A 146 18.12 -14.65 20.43
CA LEU A 146 17.92 -15.05 19.04
C LEU A 146 19.15 -15.81 18.51
N SER A 147 18.89 -16.91 17.82
CA SER A 147 19.90 -17.79 17.23
C SER A 147 19.36 -18.51 16.00
N ASP A 148 20.24 -19.15 15.24
CA ASP A 148 19.87 -19.98 14.09
C ASP A 148 18.88 -21.09 14.43
N GLN A 149 18.84 -21.55 15.69
CA GLN A 149 17.89 -22.57 16.12
C GLN A 149 16.45 -22.08 16.03
N ILE A 150 16.17 -20.82 16.40
CA ILE A 150 14.83 -20.22 16.36
C ILE A 150 14.33 -20.11 14.92
N PHE A 151 15.23 -19.85 13.97
CA PHE A 151 14.93 -19.66 12.55
C PHE A 151 15.32 -20.86 11.68
N SER A 152 15.52 -22.03 12.28
CA SER A 152 15.99 -23.26 11.59
C SER A 152 15.09 -23.69 10.42
N GLU A 153 13.80 -23.38 10.50
CA GLU A 153 12.83 -23.65 9.43
C GLU A 153 12.97 -22.72 8.22
N ILE A 154 13.66 -21.58 8.39
CA ILE A 154 13.81 -20.55 7.37
C ILE A 154 15.20 -20.64 6.76
N ARG A 155 15.27 -21.07 5.50
CA ARG A 155 16.53 -21.15 4.76
C ARG A 155 16.97 -19.77 4.24
N CYS A 156 17.38 -18.86 5.14
CA CYS A 156 17.82 -17.52 4.81
C CYS A 156 19.30 -17.29 5.14
N ARG A 157 20.17 -17.28 4.13
CA ARG A 157 21.61 -17.03 4.31
C ARG A 157 21.97 -15.57 4.59
N LYS A 158 21.00 -14.66 4.49
CA LYS A 158 21.16 -13.20 4.67
C LYS A 158 20.96 -12.78 6.12
N LEU A 159 20.50 -13.69 6.98
CA LEU A 159 20.03 -13.38 8.33
C LEU A 159 21.21 -13.18 9.28
N ARG A 160 21.10 -12.14 10.10
CA ARG A 160 22.01 -11.84 11.22
C ARG A 160 21.22 -11.39 12.44
N TYR A 161 21.70 -11.75 13.61
CA TYR A 161 21.09 -11.39 14.89
C TYR A 161 22.03 -10.49 15.69
N TYR A 162 21.45 -9.47 16.28
CA TYR A 162 22.11 -8.67 17.31
C TYR A 162 21.26 -8.73 18.58
N ASN A 163 21.74 -9.48 19.58
CA ASN A 163 21.09 -9.56 20.89
C ASN A 163 21.61 -8.42 21.76
N SER A 164 20.78 -7.41 21.95
CA SER A 164 21.13 -6.23 22.75
C SER A 164 21.23 -6.59 24.22
N PRO A 165 22.20 -6.04 24.98
CA PRO A 165 22.28 -6.25 26.43
C PRO A 165 21.13 -5.59 27.20
N GLY A 166 20.35 -4.73 26.57
CA GLY A 166 19.18 -4.06 27.14
C GLY A 166 18.27 -3.52 26.08
N ASN A 167 17.08 -3.07 26.47
CA ASN A 167 16.12 -2.47 25.57
C ASN A 167 16.57 -1.06 25.13
N MET A 168 16.95 -0.95 23.89
CA MET A 168 17.33 0.30 23.24
C MET A 168 16.14 1.02 22.57
N HIS A 169 14.92 0.47 22.69
CA HIS A 169 13.72 1.01 22.05
C HIS A 169 13.92 1.25 20.53
N PHE A 170 13.34 2.31 19.98
CA PHE A 170 13.35 2.58 18.54
C PHE A 170 14.69 3.08 17.99
N ILE A 171 15.53 3.68 18.84
CA ILE A 171 16.85 4.14 18.39
C ILE A 171 17.72 2.98 17.86
N ALA A 172 17.43 1.76 18.29
CA ALA A 172 18.11 0.55 17.86
C ALA A 172 18.16 0.38 16.34
N ARG A 173 17.08 0.74 15.61
CA ARG A 173 17.04 0.61 14.14
C ARG A 173 18.04 1.53 13.44
N TYR A 174 18.24 2.73 13.97
CA TYR A 174 19.20 3.70 13.42
C TYR A 174 20.64 3.27 13.72
N MET A 175 20.88 2.75 14.91
CA MET A 175 22.18 2.18 15.26
C MET A 175 22.51 0.98 14.37
N ALA A 176 21.55 0.08 14.16
CA ALA A 176 21.70 -1.07 13.26
C ALA A 176 22.00 -0.65 11.82
N CYS A 177 21.30 0.38 11.30
CA CYS A 177 21.56 0.94 9.99
C CYS A 177 22.95 1.57 9.89
N ALA A 178 23.40 2.31 10.91
CA ALA A 178 24.76 2.84 10.93
C ALA A 178 25.83 1.76 10.89
N MET A 179 25.54 0.57 11.45
CA MET A 179 26.42 -0.61 11.40
C MET A 179 26.36 -1.40 10.08
N ALA A 180 25.29 -1.22 9.28
CA ALA A 180 25.11 -1.96 8.03
C ALA A 180 26.25 -1.73 7.05
N THR A 181 26.54 -2.75 6.22
CA THR A 181 27.60 -2.68 5.19
C THR A 181 27.12 -2.09 3.87
N THR A 182 25.80 -1.85 3.73
CA THR A 182 25.17 -1.35 2.52
C THR A 182 24.88 0.15 2.62
N PRO A 183 24.77 0.87 1.50
CA PRO A 183 24.48 2.30 1.49
C PRO A 183 23.03 2.61 1.87
N TYR A 184 22.12 1.64 1.80
CA TYR A 184 20.69 1.82 2.05
C TYR A 184 20.22 0.88 3.16
N CYS A 185 19.21 1.32 3.90
CA CYS A 185 18.51 0.54 4.92
C CYS A 185 17.02 0.46 4.60
N TYR A 186 16.42 -0.65 4.98
CA TYR A 186 14.98 -0.82 5.00
C TYR A 186 14.55 -1.11 6.43
N PHE A 187 13.63 -0.32 6.98
CA PHE A 187 13.09 -0.47 8.32
C PHE A 187 11.72 -1.12 8.28
N GLN A 188 11.48 -2.04 9.21
CA GLN A 188 10.17 -2.65 9.40
C GLN A 188 10.03 -3.13 10.85
N ASP A 189 8.83 -3.00 11.43
CA ASP A 189 8.44 -3.59 12.70
C ASP A 189 7.89 -5.01 12.51
N ASP A 190 7.55 -5.67 13.62
CA ASP A 190 7.14 -7.07 13.66
C ASP A 190 5.61 -7.28 13.53
N ASP A 191 4.87 -6.29 13.04
CA ASP A 191 3.40 -6.29 12.98
C ASP A 191 2.79 -6.05 11.59
N TRP A 192 3.63 -5.85 10.55
CA TRP A 192 3.16 -5.60 9.18
C TRP A 192 3.91 -6.44 8.15
N ILE A 193 3.27 -6.70 7.00
CA ILE A 193 3.94 -7.19 5.78
C ILE A 193 3.72 -6.21 4.65
N ILE A 194 4.82 -5.76 4.05
CA ILE A 194 4.84 -4.95 2.84
C ILE A 194 4.94 -5.87 1.63
N ARG A 195 3.87 -5.92 0.82
CA ARG A 195 3.81 -6.79 -0.37
C ARG A 195 4.50 -6.16 -1.57
N HIS A 196 4.51 -4.83 -1.65
CA HIS A 196 4.94 -4.08 -2.83
C HIS A 196 6.40 -3.61 -2.71
N MET A 197 7.26 -4.53 -2.31
CA MET A 197 8.66 -4.26 -2.00
C MET A 197 9.46 -3.78 -3.22
N ARG A 198 9.17 -4.33 -4.42
CA ARG A 198 9.87 -3.94 -5.67
C ARG A 198 9.49 -2.53 -6.09
N SER A 199 8.20 -2.23 -6.06
CA SER A 199 7.65 -0.92 -6.40
C SER A 199 8.21 0.16 -5.48
N MET A 200 8.22 -0.10 -4.17
CA MET A 200 8.75 0.81 -3.18
C MET A 200 10.27 1.04 -3.37
N TYR A 201 11.03 -0.05 -3.57
CA TYR A 201 12.47 0.05 -3.82
C TYR A 201 12.79 0.76 -5.14
N ALA A 202 12.02 0.51 -6.20
CA ALA A 202 12.20 1.18 -7.48
C ALA A 202 11.98 2.70 -7.38
N ASN A 203 10.96 3.12 -6.62
CA ASN A 203 10.73 4.53 -6.37
C ASN A 203 11.83 5.15 -5.51
N PHE A 204 12.29 4.43 -4.48
CA PHE A 204 13.42 4.85 -3.63
C PHE A 204 14.70 5.06 -4.44
N LEU A 205 15.05 4.15 -5.34
CA LEU A 205 16.26 4.28 -6.16
C LEU A 205 16.24 5.48 -7.12
N ARG A 206 15.06 5.99 -7.47
CA ARG A 206 14.95 7.24 -8.24
C ARG A 206 15.29 8.47 -7.41
N TYR A 207 15.03 8.42 -6.10
CA TYR A 207 15.16 9.58 -5.20
C TYR A 207 15.73 9.14 -3.83
N PRO A 208 16.96 8.62 -3.79
CA PRO A 208 17.50 7.96 -2.58
C PRO A 208 17.84 8.94 -1.43
N ASP A 209 17.84 10.24 -1.69
CA ASP A 209 18.03 11.27 -0.68
C ASP A 209 16.75 11.53 0.15
N LEU A 210 15.60 11.05 -0.34
CA LEU A 210 14.32 11.12 0.36
C LEU A 210 14.09 9.86 1.19
N ILE A 211 13.37 10.01 2.30
CA ILE A 211 12.81 8.89 3.04
C ILE A 211 11.60 8.39 2.28
N HIS A 212 11.55 7.09 1.95
CA HIS A 212 10.40 6.47 1.29
C HIS A 212 9.67 5.57 2.24
N THR A 213 8.36 5.80 2.41
CA THR A 213 7.50 5.00 3.30
C THR A 213 6.29 4.47 2.56
N ASP A 214 5.70 3.40 3.11
CA ASP A 214 4.50 2.77 2.62
C ASP A 214 3.43 2.80 3.72
N THR A 215 2.22 3.28 3.41
CA THR A 215 1.17 3.52 4.40
C THR A 215 -0.22 3.20 3.85
N ASN A 216 -1.13 2.81 4.74
CA ASN A 216 -2.55 2.72 4.38
C ASN A 216 -3.21 4.11 4.29
N ALA A 217 -4.41 4.20 3.73
CA ALA A 217 -5.11 5.44 3.46
C ALA A 217 -5.30 6.34 4.70
N ASP A 218 -5.61 5.75 5.87
CA ASP A 218 -5.79 6.49 7.11
C ASP A 218 -4.50 7.20 7.54
N VAL A 219 -3.39 6.45 7.53
CA VAL A 219 -2.07 6.98 7.90
C VAL A 219 -1.58 7.96 6.84
N TYR A 220 -1.80 7.68 5.55
CA TYR A 220 -1.45 8.59 4.46
C TYR A 220 -2.12 9.96 4.62
N SER A 221 -3.39 9.99 5.03
CA SER A 221 -4.11 11.24 5.30
C SER A 221 -3.53 12.04 6.47
N LEU A 222 -2.94 11.37 7.46
CA LEU A 222 -2.23 12.02 8.55
C LEU A 222 -0.88 12.58 8.08
N THR A 223 -0.07 11.74 7.47
CA THR A 223 1.36 12.02 7.21
C THR A 223 1.59 12.86 5.95
N ASN A 224 0.61 12.99 5.06
CA ASN A 224 0.65 13.90 3.90
C ASN A 224 -0.20 15.17 4.07
N TRP A 225 -0.91 15.31 5.17
CA TRP A 225 -1.75 16.48 5.42
C TRP A 225 -1.66 16.96 6.87
N LYS A 226 -2.26 16.22 7.82
CA LYS A 226 -2.45 16.69 9.19
C LYS A 226 -1.16 16.84 10.00
N TRP A 227 -0.12 16.06 9.67
CA TRP A 227 1.18 16.04 10.34
C TRP A 227 2.31 16.61 9.46
N CYS A 228 1.95 17.56 8.61
CA CYS A 228 2.89 18.35 7.84
C CYS A 228 2.98 19.77 8.39
N PHE A 229 4.20 20.28 8.55
CA PHE A 229 4.52 21.51 9.25
C PHE A 229 5.45 22.35 8.41
N PHE A 230 5.00 23.56 8.05
CA PHE A 230 5.70 24.45 7.13
C PHE A 230 5.81 25.85 7.70
N ASP A 231 6.98 26.46 7.55
CA ASP A 231 7.23 27.87 7.73
C ASP A 231 8.37 28.32 6.81
N ASP A 232 8.03 28.83 5.63
CA ASP A 232 8.99 29.26 4.61
C ASP A 232 9.93 30.37 5.11
N SER A 233 9.56 31.12 6.17
CA SER A 233 10.40 32.20 6.70
C SER A 233 11.65 31.70 7.44
N ILE A 234 11.65 30.46 7.87
CA ILE A 234 12.76 29.79 8.58
C ILE A 234 13.18 28.49 7.89
N ASP A 235 12.69 28.22 6.70
CA ASP A 235 13.01 27.02 5.92
C ASP A 235 12.57 25.70 6.61
N LEU A 236 11.46 25.73 7.35
CA LEU A 236 10.82 24.56 7.93
C LEU A 236 9.85 23.94 6.93
N HIS A 237 10.07 22.67 6.55
CA HIS A 237 9.18 21.88 5.66
C HIS A 237 9.25 20.39 6.00
N ALA A 238 8.80 20.06 7.18
CA ALA A 238 8.81 18.71 7.72
C ALA A 238 7.42 18.08 7.74
N CYS A 239 7.33 16.82 7.33
CA CYS A 239 6.17 15.96 7.62
C CYS A 239 6.62 14.76 8.43
N PHE A 240 5.84 14.41 9.45
CA PHE A 240 6.06 13.16 10.17
C PHE A 240 5.61 11.98 9.32
N SER A 241 6.37 10.88 9.33
CA SER A 241 5.96 9.60 8.75
C SER A 241 6.39 8.43 9.63
N TRP A 242 5.56 7.39 9.66
CA TRP A 242 5.91 6.14 10.31
C TRP A 242 6.95 5.37 9.49
N VAL A 243 8.07 5.03 10.11
CA VAL A 243 9.13 4.24 9.46
C VAL A 243 9.05 2.75 9.79
N GLY A 244 8.32 2.41 10.86
CA GLY A 244 8.16 1.03 11.32
C GLY A 244 7.23 0.19 10.45
N THR A 245 6.29 0.80 9.73
CA THR A 245 5.41 0.08 8.79
C THR A 245 6.14 -0.40 7.54
N GLY A 246 7.27 0.20 7.20
CA GLY A 246 8.12 -0.09 6.06
C GLY A 246 8.71 1.19 5.48
N ALA A 247 10.04 1.33 5.54
CA ALA A 247 10.71 2.54 5.04
C ALA A 247 12.08 2.22 4.42
N PHE A 248 12.34 2.72 3.21
CA PHE A 248 13.70 2.80 2.65
C PHE A 248 14.31 4.16 2.96
N VAL A 249 15.55 4.13 3.41
CA VAL A 249 16.33 5.32 3.78
C VAL A 249 17.79 5.14 3.36
N SER A 250 18.47 6.25 3.05
CA SER A 250 19.92 6.21 2.88
C SER A 250 20.61 6.09 4.25
N LYS A 251 21.70 5.35 4.32
CA LYS A 251 22.54 5.26 5.51
C LYS A 251 23.09 6.65 5.92
N GLU A 252 23.31 7.53 4.95
CA GLU A 252 23.74 8.90 5.17
C GLU A 252 22.72 9.69 5.99
N ASN A 253 21.44 9.63 5.61
CA ASN A 253 20.35 10.27 6.38
C ASN A 253 20.32 9.78 7.83
N VAL A 254 20.51 8.47 8.04
CA VAL A 254 20.57 7.89 9.40
C VAL A 254 21.77 8.38 10.19
N ILE A 255 22.96 8.43 9.58
CA ILE A 255 24.16 8.97 10.24
C ILE A 255 23.98 10.45 10.59
N ASN A 256 23.37 11.23 9.70
CA ASN A 256 23.06 12.64 9.95
C ASN A 256 22.06 12.78 11.10
N PHE A 257 21.01 11.96 11.14
CA PHE A 257 20.08 11.92 12.26
C PHE A 257 20.79 11.67 13.60
N LEU A 258 21.63 10.63 13.67
CA LEU A 258 22.38 10.31 14.89
C LEU A 258 23.34 11.45 15.33
N LYS A 259 23.90 12.21 14.38
CA LYS A 259 24.65 13.43 14.71
C LYS A 259 23.74 14.53 15.27
N MET A 260 22.57 14.74 14.65
CA MET A 260 21.60 15.73 15.11
C MET A 260 21.11 15.43 16.52
N THR A 261 20.84 14.17 16.89
CA THR A 261 20.44 13.79 18.25
C THR A 261 21.48 14.17 19.30
N SER A 262 22.76 14.10 18.95
CA SER A 262 23.86 14.52 19.84
C SER A 262 23.98 16.04 19.96
N ILE A 263 23.75 16.77 18.84
CA ILE A 263 23.88 18.25 18.84
C ILE A 263 22.68 18.89 19.54
N THR A 264 21.49 18.32 19.43
CA THR A 264 20.27 18.83 20.08
C THR A 264 20.17 18.43 21.55
N GLU A 265 21.16 17.72 22.10
CA GLU A 265 21.20 17.30 23.50
C GLU A 265 19.91 16.59 23.94
N MET A 266 19.35 15.69 23.08
CA MET A 266 18.14 14.93 23.39
C MET A 266 18.30 14.21 24.73
N ASP A 267 17.26 14.26 25.57
CA ASP A 267 17.24 13.49 26.80
C ASP A 267 17.18 11.97 26.52
N PRO A 268 17.55 11.10 27.47
CA PRO A 268 17.54 9.64 27.25
C PRO A 268 16.19 9.08 26.81
N THR A 269 15.08 9.70 27.22
CA THR A 269 13.73 9.27 26.83
C THR A 269 13.44 9.68 25.38
N GLU A 270 13.76 10.90 25.02
CA GLU A 270 13.64 11.38 23.63
C GLU A 270 14.46 10.52 22.67
N PHE A 271 15.70 10.23 23.06
CA PHE A 271 16.60 9.37 22.29
C PHE A 271 16.03 7.96 22.10
N ALA A 272 15.42 7.37 23.14
CA ALA A 272 14.76 6.06 23.05
C ALA A 272 13.59 6.06 22.03
N TYR A 273 12.86 7.19 21.91
CA TYR A 273 11.75 7.40 20.97
C TYR A 273 12.18 8.00 19.63
N GLY A 274 13.37 7.69 19.15
CA GLY A 274 13.97 8.22 17.93
C GLY A 274 13.06 8.25 16.69
N ASP A 275 12.11 7.31 16.56
CA ASP A 275 11.16 7.29 15.44
C ASP A 275 10.26 8.54 15.36
N MET A 276 9.98 9.15 16.53
CA MET A 276 9.17 10.37 16.59
C MET A 276 9.95 11.62 16.15
N TYR A 277 11.26 11.51 16.05
CA TYR A 277 12.18 12.60 15.70
C TYR A 277 12.74 12.48 14.29
N PHE A 278 12.98 11.25 13.80
CA PHE A 278 13.77 11.00 12.61
C PHE A 278 13.28 11.76 11.38
N THR A 279 12.03 11.55 10.94
CA THR A 279 11.53 12.21 9.72
C THR A 279 11.43 13.73 9.87
N THR A 280 11.09 14.21 11.07
CA THR A 280 11.04 15.64 11.39
C THR A 280 12.43 16.28 11.35
N PHE A 281 13.44 15.63 11.93
CA PHE A 281 14.82 16.13 11.97
C PHE A 281 15.47 16.18 10.58
N MET A 282 15.00 15.35 9.64
CA MET A 282 15.47 15.45 8.25
C MET A 282 14.98 16.72 7.55
N ASN A 283 14.05 17.48 8.15
CA ASN A 283 13.42 18.67 7.56
C ASN A 283 13.04 18.45 6.10
N GLN A 284 12.38 17.34 5.81
CA GLN A 284 11.91 16.97 4.48
C GLN A 284 10.51 16.39 4.55
N VAL A 285 9.81 16.42 3.41
CA VAL A 285 8.57 15.66 3.24
C VAL A 285 8.95 14.26 2.75
N PRO A 286 8.70 13.17 3.50
CA PRO A 286 8.94 11.82 3.03
C PRO A 286 8.19 11.52 1.73
N TYR A 287 8.73 10.68 0.87
CA TYR A 287 8.02 10.20 -0.31
C TYR A 287 7.17 8.99 0.09
N GLN A 288 5.87 9.18 0.18
CA GLN A 288 4.96 8.17 0.70
C GLN A 288 4.13 7.56 -0.41
N LEU A 289 4.05 6.23 -0.39
CA LEU A 289 3.14 5.46 -1.22
C LEU A 289 1.91 5.07 -0.38
N GLU A 290 0.74 5.11 -0.99
CA GLU A 290 -0.50 4.67 -0.35
C GLU A 290 -0.88 3.29 -0.89
N ASN A 291 -1.07 2.32 0.00
CA ASN A 291 -1.59 1.03 -0.35
C ASN A 291 -2.28 0.32 0.83
N GLU A 292 -2.96 -0.78 0.56
CA GLU A 292 -3.55 -1.63 1.59
C GLU A 292 -2.47 -2.50 2.24
N LEU A 293 -2.05 -2.15 3.47
CA LEU A 293 -1.05 -2.90 4.23
C LEU A 293 -1.64 -4.17 4.83
N GLN A 294 -0.84 -5.23 4.93
CA GLN A 294 -1.22 -6.47 5.58
C GLN A 294 -0.75 -6.46 7.03
N GLU A 295 -1.70 -6.37 7.97
CA GLU A 295 -1.43 -6.47 9.39
C GLU A 295 -1.17 -7.93 9.81
N LEU A 296 -0.17 -8.13 10.66
CA LEU A 296 0.10 -9.39 11.32
C LEU A 296 -0.55 -9.43 12.72
N PRO A 297 -0.78 -10.61 13.31
CA PRO A 297 -1.38 -10.72 14.63
C PRO A 297 -0.65 -9.90 15.69
N GLN A 298 -1.37 -9.02 16.39
CA GLN A 298 -0.85 -8.23 17.49
C GLN A 298 -1.89 -8.13 18.62
N GLU A 299 -1.46 -8.29 19.86
CA GLU A 299 -2.34 -8.20 21.02
C GLU A 299 -2.46 -6.76 21.55
N ASN A 300 -1.36 -6.02 21.57
CA ASN A 300 -1.29 -4.65 22.07
C ASN A 300 -0.40 -3.80 21.17
N ALA A 301 -0.98 -2.94 20.35
CA ALA A 301 -0.24 -1.99 19.57
C ALA A 301 0.37 -0.89 20.47
N PHE A 302 1.69 -0.74 20.42
CA PHE A 302 2.42 0.28 21.19
C PHE A 302 1.93 1.71 20.94
N SER A 303 1.46 1.97 19.72
CA SER A 303 0.97 3.28 19.27
C SER A 303 -0.54 3.49 19.48
N ALA A 304 -1.25 2.54 20.11
CA ALA A 304 -2.68 2.67 20.38
C ALA A 304 -2.97 3.36 21.72
N GLY A 305 -4.15 3.95 21.88
CA GLY A 305 -4.63 4.55 23.12
C GLY A 305 -3.69 5.64 23.65
N GLU A 306 -3.20 5.47 24.88
CA GLU A 306 -2.26 6.38 25.54
C GLU A 306 -0.93 6.49 24.77
N GLY A 307 -0.53 5.45 24.07
CA GLY A 307 0.65 5.44 23.21
C GLY A 307 0.57 6.49 22.11
N ARG A 308 -0.61 6.67 21.49
CA ARG A 308 -0.82 7.70 20.46
C ARG A 308 -0.63 9.12 21.00
N LEU A 309 -1.13 9.40 22.19
CA LEU A 309 -0.96 10.70 22.83
C LEU A 309 0.51 10.96 23.17
N ARG A 310 1.19 9.97 23.74
CA ARG A 310 2.63 10.04 24.03
C ARG A 310 3.44 10.32 22.77
N ASN A 311 3.18 9.63 21.66
CA ASN A 311 3.88 9.84 20.40
C ASN A 311 3.69 11.28 19.89
N LYS A 312 2.49 11.85 19.98
CA LYS A 312 2.23 13.25 19.62
C LYS A 312 3.01 14.25 20.47
N ILE A 313 3.23 13.95 21.76
CA ILE A 313 4.07 14.78 22.63
C ILE A 313 5.51 14.78 22.12
N PHE A 314 6.08 13.62 21.76
CA PHE A 314 7.44 13.56 21.23
C PHE A 314 7.56 14.18 19.83
N MET A 315 6.56 13.99 18.95
CA MET A 315 6.50 14.70 17.66
C MET A 315 6.52 16.23 17.85
N HIS A 316 5.76 16.74 18.83
CA HIS A 316 5.76 18.17 19.14
C HIS A 316 7.12 18.64 19.66
N LYS A 317 7.77 17.89 20.54
CA LYS A 317 9.14 18.18 21.01
C LYS A 317 10.13 18.21 19.85
N ALA A 318 10.05 17.23 18.91
CA ALA A 318 10.90 17.21 17.71
C ALA A 318 10.73 18.50 16.89
N LEU A 319 9.49 18.96 16.72
CA LEU A 319 9.20 20.22 16.01
C LEU A 319 9.74 21.45 16.76
N LEU A 320 9.71 21.46 18.09
CA LEU A 320 10.29 22.55 18.89
C LEU A 320 11.81 22.60 18.74
N HIS A 321 12.51 21.47 18.78
CA HIS A 321 13.95 21.40 18.54
C HIS A 321 14.33 21.97 17.17
N ILE A 322 13.69 21.47 16.09
CA ILE A 322 14.03 21.95 14.74
C ILE A 322 13.66 23.43 14.55
N TYR A 323 12.50 23.86 15.07
CA TYR A 323 12.06 25.25 14.99
C TYR A 323 13.04 26.20 15.66
N ASP A 324 13.53 25.87 16.86
CA ASP A 324 14.51 26.68 17.59
C ASP A 324 15.83 26.80 16.81
N HIS A 325 16.35 25.69 16.34
CA HIS A 325 17.58 25.66 15.55
C HIS A 325 17.49 26.42 14.22
N LEU A 326 16.37 26.30 13.50
CA LEU A 326 16.14 27.02 12.24
C LEU A 326 15.97 28.53 12.50
N THR A 327 15.23 28.90 13.53
CA THR A 327 15.03 30.30 13.90
C THR A 327 16.35 30.96 14.28
N ASN A 328 17.21 30.28 15.04
CA ASN A 328 18.53 30.75 15.46
C ASN A 328 19.62 30.55 14.38
N ARG A 329 19.30 29.99 13.23
CA ARG A 329 20.22 29.76 12.12
C ARG A 329 21.51 29.04 12.52
N THR A 330 21.38 27.95 13.27
CA THR A 330 22.54 27.21 13.81
C THR A 330 23.28 26.38 12.77
N GLY A 331 22.72 26.21 11.56
CA GLY A 331 23.26 25.35 10.49
C GLY A 331 23.06 23.84 10.69
N VAL A 332 22.36 23.43 11.77
CA VAL A 332 22.20 22.00 12.10
C VAL A 332 21.16 21.32 11.19
N PHE A 333 20.07 22.01 10.89
CA PHE A 333 18.95 21.50 10.09
C PHE A 333 18.82 22.18 8.73
N GLU A 334 19.91 22.71 8.19
CA GLU A 334 19.91 23.25 6.84
C GLU A 334 19.53 22.18 5.84
N THR A 335 18.50 22.46 5.04
CA THR A 335 18.03 21.54 4.00
C THR A 335 18.64 21.90 2.66
N LYS A 336 19.04 20.86 1.94
CA LYS A 336 19.23 20.96 0.49
C LYS A 336 17.85 20.90 -0.16
N GLU A 337 17.66 21.67 -1.23
CA GLU A 337 16.49 21.46 -2.09
C GLU A 337 16.52 20.02 -2.61
N LEU A 338 15.50 19.22 -2.24
CA LEU A 338 15.43 17.80 -2.57
C LEU A 338 14.56 17.60 -3.81
N TYR A 339 15.09 16.91 -4.78
CA TYR A 339 14.36 16.52 -5.98
C TYR A 339 13.77 15.10 -5.84
N PRO A 340 12.52 14.87 -6.27
CA PRO A 340 11.55 15.86 -6.72
C PRO A 340 10.96 16.64 -5.55
N THR A 341 10.68 17.91 -5.78
CA THR A 341 9.91 18.70 -4.81
C THR A 341 8.54 18.07 -4.60
N ILE A 342 7.86 18.40 -3.50
CA ILE A 342 6.53 17.82 -3.19
C ILE A 342 5.51 18.00 -4.33
N TYR A 343 5.62 19.09 -5.11
CA TYR A 343 4.72 19.39 -6.23
C TYR A 343 5.02 18.60 -7.51
N GLN A 344 6.21 18.03 -7.60
CA GLN A 344 6.65 17.23 -8.75
C GLN A 344 6.41 15.73 -8.54
N ARG A 345 6.00 15.34 -7.33
CA ARG A 345 5.74 13.94 -7.00
C ARG A 345 4.40 13.51 -7.56
N ASP A 346 4.43 12.57 -8.45
CA ASP A 346 3.24 12.03 -9.12
C ASP A 346 3.01 10.54 -8.87
N VAL A 347 3.97 9.83 -8.27
CA VAL A 347 3.82 8.43 -7.86
C VAL A 347 2.98 8.36 -6.59
N ARG A 348 1.91 7.56 -6.62
CA ARG A 348 0.89 7.50 -5.56
C ARG A 348 0.79 6.15 -4.88
N SER A 349 0.64 5.08 -5.65
CA SER A 349 0.36 3.74 -5.12
C SER A 349 1.03 2.65 -5.94
N PRO A 350 1.54 1.58 -5.31
CA PRO A 350 1.98 0.40 -6.02
C PRO A 350 0.79 -0.38 -6.59
N CYS A 351 0.99 -1.04 -7.74
CA CYS A 351 0.02 -1.97 -8.28
C CYS A 351 0.01 -3.28 -7.47
N GLU A 352 -1.14 -3.95 -7.33
CA GLU A 352 -1.30 -5.18 -6.54
C GLU A 352 -0.28 -6.27 -6.90
N ASN A 353 0.09 -6.36 -8.17
CA ASN A 353 1.06 -7.35 -8.65
C ASN A 353 2.53 -6.96 -8.42
N ASP A 354 2.82 -5.82 -7.75
CA ASP A 354 4.17 -5.29 -7.52
C ASP A 354 5.02 -5.12 -8.80
N ARG A 355 4.34 -4.78 -9.94
CA ARG A 355 4.97 -4.60 -11.26
C ARG A 355 4.85 -3.19 -11.81
N CYS A 356 4.09 -2.33 -11.17
CA CYS A 356 3.94 -0.94 -11.55
C CYS A 356 3.62 -0.04 -10.36
N LEU A 357 3.71 1.27 -10.62
CA LEU A 357 3.28 2.32 -9.72
C LEU A 357 2.26 3.18 -10.43
N PHE A 358 1.17 3.50 -9.77
CA PHE A 358 0.15 4.42 -10.24
C PHE A 358 0.65 5.86 -10.17
N LEU A 359 0.49 6.58 -11.26
CA LEU A 359 0.89 7.98 -11.42
C LEU A 359 -0.33 8.89 -11.62
N THR A 360 -0.35 10.03 -10.95
CA THR A 360 -1.28 11.11 -11.26
C THR A 360 -0.80 12.44 -10.67
N ASN A 361 -1.04 13.55 -11.40
CA ASN A 361 -0.82 14.90 -10.87
C ASN A 361 -1.95 15.39 -9.96
N LYS A 362 -3.04 14.63 -9.83
CA LYS A 362 -4.11 14.98 -8.88
C LYS A 362 -3.65 14.72 -7.45
N ASN A 363 -3.60 15.78 -6.65
CA ASN A 363 -3.40 15.69 -5.23
C ASN A 363 -4.74 15.52 -4.52
N SER A 364 -4.78 14.63 -3.52
CA SER A 364 -5.97 14.44 -2.70
C SER A 364 -6.10 15.47 -1.59
N PHE A 365 -5.04 16.21 -1.30
CA PHE A 365 -4.99 17.21 -0.23
C PHE A 365 -4.57 18.58 -0.74
N PRO A 366 -4.97 19.66 -0.05
CA PRO A 366 -4.52 21.01 -0.36
C PRO A 366 -2.99 21.16 -0.19
N ASP A 367 -2.48 22.30 -0.65
CA ASP A 367 -1.09 22.67 -0.39
C ASP A 367 -0.83 22.73 1.12
N VAL A 368 0.08 21.92 1.60
CA VAL A 368 0.44 21.82 3.02
C VAL A 368 0.97 23.13 3.62
N ARG A 369 1.48 24.06 2.79
CA ARG A 369 1.90 25.40 3.18
C ARG A 369 0.75 26.35 3.51
N THR A 370 -0.49 25.92 3.32
CA THR A 370 -1.70 26.70 3.68
C THR A 370 -1.68 27.14 5.15
N PHE A 371 -1.06 26.33 6.03
CA PHE A 371 -0.94 26.65 7.44
C PHE A 371 0.52 26.78 7.85
N ARG A 372 0.90 28.01 8.20
CA ARG A 372 2.20 28.25 8.81
C ARG A 372 2.27 27.60 10.19
N TYR A 373 3.31 26.83 10.46
CA TYR A 373 3.54 26.21 11.75
C TYR A 373 3.71 27.26 12.86
N LYS A 374 3.14 26.97 14.04
CA LYS A 374 3.25 27.80 15.24
C LYS A 374 3.65 26.91 16.42
N PRO A 375 4.80 27.18 17.09
CA PRO A 375 5.29 26.37 18.22
C PRO A 375 4.31 26.25 19.39
N SER A 376 3.40 27.23 19.53
CA SER A 376 2.38 27.24 20.59
C SER A 376 1.22 26.26 20.34
N ILE A 377 1.12 25.67 19.15
CA ILE A 377 0.04 24.75 18.76
C ILE A 377 0.57 23.32 18.85
N ASN A 378 -0.04 22.48 19.68
CA ASN A 378 0.31 21.06 19.76
C ASN A 378 -0.22 20.26 18.57
N ILE A 379 0.27 19.02 18.42
CA ILE A 379 -0.08 18.15 17.28
C ILE A 379 -1.58 17.88 17.18
N SER A 380 -2.26 17.63 18.29
CA SER A 380 -3.71 17.34 18.27
C SER A 380 -4.54 18.56 17.84
N GLU A 381 -4.13 19.75 18.21
CA GLU A 381 -4.77 20.99 17.77
C GLU A 381 -4.47 21.26 16.29
N SER A 382 -3.24 21.02 15.84
CA SER A 382 -2.87 21.11 14.43
C SER A 382 -3.71 20.15 13.57
N GLU A 383 -3.87 18.88 14.00
CA GLU A 383 -4.76 17.92 13.31
C GLU A 383 -6.19 18.47 13.16
N ARG A 384 -6.72 19.05 14.24
CA ARG A 384 -8.10 19.60 14.24
C ARG A 384 -8.23 20.79 13.27
N ILE A 385 -7.22 21.65 13.21
CA ILE A 385 -7.21 22.79 12.29
C ILE A 385 -7.17 22.31 10.85
N HIS A 386 -6.28 21.37 10.51
CA HIS A 386 -6.18 20.80 9.16
C HIS A 386 -7.48 20.11 8.75
N GLU A 387 -8.05 19.26 9.62
CA GLU A 387 -9.30 18.55 9.34
C GLU A 387 -10.49 19.50 9.15
N SER A 388 -10.55 20.61 9.91
CA SER A 388 -11.63 21.61 9.76
C SER A 388 -11.51 22.41 8.46
N TYR A 389 -10.31 22.53 7.91
CA TYR A 389 -10.09 23.21 6.63
C TYR A 389 -10.42 22.29 5.45
N PHE A 390 -9.97 21.02 5.48
CA PHE A 390 -10.17 20.05 4.44
C PHE A 390 -10.29 18.65 5.05
N GLY A 391 -11.50 18.07 4.95
CA GLY A 391 -11.79 16.74 5.49
C GLY A 391 -11.10 15.62 4.70
N THR A 392 -10.73 14.56 5.39
CA THR A 392 -10.02 13.43 4.80
C THR A 392 -10.93 12.26 4.39
N GLU A 393 -12.24 12.33 4.69
CA GLU A 393 -13.20 11.24 4.46
C GLU A 393 -13.27 10.80 2.99
N HIS A 394 -13.22 11.77 2.05
CA HIS A 394 -13.25 11.44 0.62
C HIS A 394 -12.06 10.58 0.22
N PHE A 395 -10.85 10.94 0.65
CA PHE A 395 -9.64 10.20 0.35
C PHE A 395 -9.64 8.80 0.96
N ILE A 396 -10.05 8.67 2.24
CA ILE A 396 -10.14 7.37 2.92
C ILE A 396 -11.12 6.45 2.21
N LYS A 397 -12.19 6.99 1.66
CA LYS A 397 -13.19 6.21 0.90
C LYS A 397 -12.74 5.84 -0.51
N TYR A 398 -11.94 6.68 -1.16
CA TYR A 398 -11.49 6.53 -2.54
C TYR A 398 -9.96 6.69 -2.66
N PRO A 399 -9.17 5.87 -1.97
CA PRO A 399 -7.72 5.99 -1.94
C PRO A 399 -7.08 5.68 -3.30
N TYR A 400 -5.84 6.08 -3.48
CA TYR A 400 -5.11 5.89 -4.74
C TYR A 400 -4.93 4.41 -5.11
N SER A 401 -4.75 3.54 -4.12
CA SER A 401 -4.60 2.10 -4.31
C SER A 401 -5.76 1.47 -5.06
N HIS A 402 -6.98 1.99 -4.91
CA HIS A 402 -8.15 1.48 -5.61
C HIS A 402 -8.10 1.64 -7.14
N ALA A 403 -7.17 2.44 -7.67
CA ALA A 403 -6.96 2.53 -9.11
C ALA A 403 -6.16 1.34 -9.69
N VAL A 404 -5.49 0.53 -8.84
CA VAL A 404 -4.51 -0.49 -9.26
C VAL A 404 -4.48 -1.72 -8.35
N ASP A 405 -5.56 -2.00 -7.60
CA ASP A 405 -5.66 -3.09 -6.62
C ASP A 405 -6.18 -4.41 -7.21
N GLY A 406 -6.32 -4.49 -8.54
CA GLY A 406 -6.80 -5.68 -9.25
C GLY A 406 -8.30 -5.93 -9.10
N LYS A 407 -9.08 -4.97 -8.56
CA LYS A 407 -10.49 -5.16 -8.22
C LYS A 407 -11.37 -4.15 -8.97
N ASN A 408 -12.27 -4.61 -9.82
CA ASN A 408 -13.20 -3.71 -10.53
C ASN A 408 -14.36 -3.16 -9.67
N TRP A 409 -14.49 -3.57 -8.41
CA TRP A 409 -15.54 -3.09 -7.49
C TRP A 409 -15.07 -2.00 -6.52
N THR A 410 -13.80 -1.73 -6.46
CA THR A 410 -13.19 -0.58 -5.81
C THR A 410 -13.07 0.56 -6.80
N VAL A 411 -12.86 1.79 -6.35
CA VAL A 411 -12.64 2.94 -7.22
C VAL A 411 -11.80 4.00 -6.52
N TRP A 412 -10.79 4.50 -7.19
CA TRP A 412 -10.20 5.78 -6.86
C TRP A 412 -10.99 6.91 -7.52
N LYS A 413 -11.33 7.93 -6.74
CA LYS A 413 -11.95 9.16 -7.25
C LYS A 413 -11.12 10.38 -6.85
N SER A 414 -10.79 11.23 -7.82
CA SER A 414 -10.21 12.53 -7.49
C SER A 414 -11.25 13.41 -6.77
N SER A 415 -10.78 14.27 -5.86
CA SER A 415 -11.64 15.24 -5.17
C SER A 415 -12.14 16.36 -6.09
N GLU A 416 -11.40 16.63 -7.15
CA GLU A 416 -11.67 17.68 -8.12
C GLU A 416 -11.97 17.11 -9.49
N VAL A 417 -12.66 17.90 -10.32
CA VAL A 417 -12.93 17.62 -11.73
C VAL A 417 -11.62 17.51 -12.53
N ILE A 418 -11.71 16.85 -13.68
CA ILE A 418 -10.56 16.68 -14.58
C ILE A 418 -10.33 17.98 -15.33
N ASN A 419 -9.15 18.59 -15.19
CA ASN A 419 -8.73 19.75 -15.94
C ASN A 419 -7.94 19.33 -17.20
N LYS A 420 -7.73 20.29 -18.09
CA LYS A 420 -6.77 20.12 -19.17
C LYS A 420 -5.38 19.86 -18.59
N ASP A 421 -4.64 18.96 -19.22
CA ASP A 421 -3.30 18.50 -18.83
C ASP A 421 -3.25 17.64 -17.54
N ASP A 422 -4.39 17.38 -16.89
CA ASP A 422 -4.47 16.34 -15.86
C ASP A 422 -4.20 14.97 -16.47
N TYR A 423 -3.54 14.12 -15.71
CA TYR A 423 -3.19 12.78 -16.19
C TYR A 423 -3.29 11.70 -15.14
N ILE A 424 -3.41 10.48 -15.65
CA ILE A 424 -3.18 9.23 -14.95
C ILE A 424 -2.13 8.44 -15.71
N GLY A 425 -1.38 7.57 -15.04
CA GLY A 425 -0.30 6.82 -15.68
C GLY A 425 0.20 5.65 -14.87
N LEU A 426 1.17 4.94 -15.45
CA LEU A 426 1.90 3.86 -14.79
C LEU A 426 3.41 4.04 -14.99
N ASP A 427 4.20 3.85 -13.92
CA ASP A 427 5.62 3.51 -13.98
C ASP A 427 5.71 1.97 -13.92
N LEU A 428 6.25 1.36 -14.95
CA LEU A 428 6.36 -0.09 -15.10
C LEU A 428 7.59 -0.68 -14.37
N LEU A 429 8.23 0.12 -13.53
CA LEU A 429 9.43 -0.13 -12.73
C LEU A 429 10.71 -0.29 -13.54
N PHE A 430 10.66 -0.81 -14.77
CA PHE A 430 11.81 -1.01 -15.64
C PHE A 430 11.42 -0.90 -17.12
N PRO A 431 12.39 -0.73 -18.04
CA PRO A 431 12.12 -0.68 -19.48
C PRO A 431 11.57 -2.00 -20.02
N MET A 432 10.39 -1.98 -20.61
CA MET A 432 9.73 -3.17 -21.13
C MET A 432 10.26 -3.57 -22.52
N PRO A 433 10.82 -4.78 -22.67
CA PRO A 433 11.46 -5.19 -23.93
C PRO A 433 10.47 -5.65 -25.01
N PHE A 434 9.17 -5.60 -24.76
CA PHE A 434 8.11 -6.11 -25.65
C PHE A 434 6.90 -5.18 -25.66
N PRO A 435 6.05 -5.25 -26.73
CA PRO A 435 4.81 -4.50 -26.80
C PRO A 435 3.83 -4.82 -25.67
N LEU A 436 3.17 -3.79 -25.16
CA LEU A 436 2.25 -3.89 -24.03
C LEU A 436 0.81 -3.58 -24.45
N THR A 437 -0.14 -4.26 -23.82
CA THR A 437 -1.56 -3.90 -23.84
C THR A 437 -1.94 -3.34 -22.48
N PHE A 438 -2.47 -2.12 -22.47
CA PHE A 438 -2.98 -1.44 -21.28
C PHE A 438 -4.49 -1.57 -21.22
N THR A 439 -5.02 -1.73 -20.03
CA THR A 439 -6.46 -1.80 -19.78
C THR A 439 -6.82 -0.85 -18.65
N LEU A 440 -7.81 -0.01 -18.90
CA LEU A 440 -8.35 0.96 -17.95
C LEU A 440 -9.85 0.70 -17.76
N VAL A 441 -10.29 0.48 -16.52
CA VAL A 441 -11.70 0.31 -16.16
C VAL A 441 -12.18 1.56 -15.43
N VAL A 442 -13.23 2.19 -15.94
CA VAL A 442 -13.72 3.48 -15.47
C VAL A 442 -15.24 3.55 -15.43
N ASP A 443 -15.75 4.49 -14.65
CA ASP A 443 -17.16 4.91 -14.62
C ASP A 443 -17.45 6.17 -15.49
N HIS A 444 -16.57 6.51 -16.41
CA HIS A 444 -16.63 7.73 -17.23
C HIS A 444 -17.43 7.57 -18.52
N HIS A 445 -17.79 8.70 -19.15
CA HIS A 445 -18.37 8.74 -20.48
C HIS A 445 -17.38 8.32 -21.57
N ARG A 446 -17.91 7.64 -22.61
CA ARG A 446 -17.08 7.17 -23.76
C ARG A 446 -16.27 8.28 -24.43
N ASP A 447 -16.83 9.49 -24.47
CA ASP A 447 -16.22 10.64 -25.13
C ASP A 447 -14.91 11.06 -24.47
N TYR A 448 -14.70 10.75 -23.19
CA TYR A 448 -13.44 11.02 -22.50
C TYR A 448 -12.24 10.41 -23.25
N PHE A 449 -12.36 9.18 -23.71
CA PHE A 449 -11.26 8.46 -24.37
C PHE A 449 -10.88 9.02 -25.73
N SER A 450 -11.81 9.70 -26.44
CA SER A 450 -11.52 10.36 -27.71
C SER A 450 -10.69 11.64 -27.57
N THR A 451 -10.54 12.12 -26.34
CA THR A 451 -9.84 13.38 -26.02
C THR A 451 -8.54 13.17 -25.26
N LEU A 452 -8.08 11.91 -25.12
CA LEU A 452 -6.83 11.61 -24.44
C LEU A 452 -5.65 11.70 -25.40
N ASN A 453 -4.55 12.29 -24.93
CA ASN A 453 -3.22 12.06 -25.48
C ASN A 453 -2.52 10.95 -24.70
N ILE A 454 -1.84 10.06 -25.41
CA ILE A 454 -1.03 9.00 -24.81
C ILE A 454 0.43 9.41 -24.94
N HIS A 455 1.10 9.48 -23.80
CA HIS A 455 2.53 9.78 -23.73
C HIS A 455 3.28 8.59 -23.17
N ILE A 456 4.47 8.35 -23.71
CA ILE A 456 5.41 7.35 -23.21
C ILE A 456 6.70 8.03 -22.79
N SER A 457 7.44 7.39 -21.89
CA SER A 457 8.78 7.84 -21.52
C SER A 457 9.67 6.65 -21.17
N TYR A 458 10.97 6.82 -21.42
CA TYR A 458 12.00 5.84 -21.06
C TYR A 458 12.62 6.12 -19.68
N ASN A 459 12.65 7.39 -19.28
CA ASN A 459 13.34 7.87 -18.07
C ASN A 459 12.42 8.59 -17.06
N GLY A 460 11.15 8.84 -17.44
CA GLY A 460 10.18 9.57 -16.61
C GLY A 460 10.33 11.11 -16.64
N MET A 461 11.29 11.64 -17.41
CA MET A 461 11.53 13.08 -17.57
C MET A 461 11.11 13.55 -18.96
N ASP A 462 11.57 12.85 -19.99
CA ASP A 462 11.31 13.17 -21.40
C ASP A 462 10.10 12.39 -21.88
N TRP A 463 9.03 13.10 -22.26
CA TRP A 463 7.76 12.52 -22.65
C TRP A 463 7.52 12.66 -24.14
N ILE A 464 7.19 11.55 -24.79
CA ILE A 464 6.91 11.44 -26.22
C ILE A 464 5.41 11.19 -26.40
N GLN A 465 4.71 12.09 -27.05
CA GLN A 465 3.32 11.85 -27.43
C GLN A 465 3.26 10.88 -28.60
N LEU A 466 2.46 9.83 -28.45
CA LEU A 466 2.25 8.86 -29.53
C LEU A 466 1.42 9.46 -30.68
N ALA A 467 1.98 9.37 -31.89
CA ALA A 467 1.30 9.78 -33.11
C ALA A 467 1.62 8.79 -34.25
N PRO A 468 0.61 8.14 -34.87
CA PRO A 468 -0.83 8.23 -34.56
C PRO A 468 -1.16 7.59 -33.21
N LEU A 469 -2.26 8.04 -32.61
CA LEU A 469 -2.75 7.41 -31.38
C LEU A 469 -3.09 5.93 -31.63
N PRO A 470 -2.75 5.04 -30.71
CA PRO A 470 -3.14 3.64 -30.81
C PRO A 470 -4.67 3.49 -30.80
N LYS A 471 -5.19 2.47 -31.49
CA LYS A 471 -6.62 2.18 -31.51
C LYS A 471 -7.08 1.83 -30.10
N ILE A 472 -8.03 2.60 -29.55
CA ILE A 472 -8.67 2.32 -28.27
C ILE A 472 -9.90 1.45 -28.52
N ILE A 473 -9.98 0.31 -27.85
CA ILE A 473 -11.12 -0.61 -27.87
C ILE A 473 -11.90 -0.39 -26.58
N ILE A 474 -13.14 0.06 -26.70
CA ILE A 474 -14.02 0.31 -25.55
C ILE A 474 -15.10 -0.78 -25.50
N THR A 475 -15.18 -1.45 -24.36
CA THR A 475 -16.17 -2.50 -24.08
C THR A 475 -16.95 -2.13 -22.83
N GLN A 476 -18.27 -2.21 -22.89
CA GLN A 476 -19.12 -2.05 -21.71
C GLN A 476 -19.09 -3.35 -20.90
N LEU A 477 -18.83 -3.24 -19.60
CA LEU A 477 -18.85 -4.39 -18.69
C LEU A 477 -20.28 -4.65 -18.19
N SER A 478 -20.55 -5.87 -17.75
CA SER A 478 -21.81 -6.25 -17.09
C SER A 478 -21.91 -5.67 -15.66
N GLN A 479 -20.78 -5.30 -15.08
CA GLN A 479 -20.70 -4.68 -13.76
C GLN A 479 -21.15 -3.21 -13.81
N THR A 480 -21.80 -2.77 -12.74
CA THR A 480 -22.17 -1.37 -12.53
C THR A 480 -21.23 -0.70 -11.55
N GLY A 481 -21.06 0.61 -11.69
CA GLY A 481 -20.34 1.43 -10.73
C GLY A 481 -21.01 1.46 -9.36
N LEU A 482 -20.44 2.22 -8.43
CA LEU A 482 -20.93 2.34 -7.05
C LEU A 482 -22.36 2.85 -6.92
N ASP A 483 -22.87 3.56 -7.93
CA ASP A 483 -24.26 4.05 -8.00
C ASP A 483 -25.28 2.95 -8.38
N GLY A 484 -24.80 1.76 -8.73
CA GLY A 484 -25.62 0.64 -9.17
C GLY A 484 -26.34 0.86 -10.52
N LYS A 485 -26.06 1.96 -11.22
CA LYS A 485 -26.76 2.39 -12.45
C LYS A 485 -25.82 2.56 -13.63
N THR A 486 -24.65 3.15 -13.41
CA THR A 486 -23.66 3.40 -14.47
C THR A 486 -22.88 2.13 -14.77
N HIS A 487 -22.95 1.64 -16.01
CA HIS A 487 -22.12 0.51 -16.43
C HIS A 487 -20.66 0.94 -16.58
N LEU A 488 -19.75 0.11 -16.05
CA LEU A 488 -18.32 0.33 -16.20
C LEU A 488 -17.89 0.14 -17.66
N LEU A 489 -16.92 0.94 -18.07
CA LEU A 489 -16.27 0.83 -19.37
C LEU A 489 -14.87 0.27 -19.19
N SER A 490 -14.54 -0.76 -19.94
CA SER A 490 -13.16 -1.27 -20.09
C SER A 490 -12.58 -0.73 -21.39
N CYS A 491 -11.49 0.00 -21.31
CA CYS A 491 -10.80 0.61 -22.42
C CYS A 491 -9.42 0.01 -22.56
N SER A 492 -9.17 -0.65 -23.69
CA SER A 492 -7.87 -1.27 -23.95
C SER A 492 -7.19 -0.65 -25.16
N PHE A 493 -5.89 -0.45 -25.07
CA PHE A 493 -5.04 0.02 -26.16
C PHE A 493 -3.68 -0.67 -26.11
N ARG A 494 -3.02 -0.78 -27.26
CA ARG A 494 -1.73 -1.46 -27.39
C ARG A 494 -0.65 -0.48 -27.80
N ILE A 495 0.43 -0.43 -27.04
CA ILE A 495 1.65 0.30 -27.35
C ILE A 495 2.64 -0.70 -27.97
N ARG A 496 3.19 -0.38 -29.15
CA ARG A 496 4.11 -1.25 -29.90
C ARG A 496 5.57 -0.96 -29.62
N GLU A 497 5.85 0.24 -29.13
CA GLU A 497 7.18 0.70 -28.75
C GLU A 497 7.74 -0.19 -27.64
N THR A 498 9.03 -0.50 -27.74
CA THR A 498 9.76 -1.31 -26.76
C THR A 498 10.75 -0.47 -25.98
N GLY A 499 11.15 -0.91 -24.80
CA GLY A 499 12.06 -0.15 -23.93
C GLY A 499 11.36 0.94 -23.12
N ILE A 500 10.05 1.12 -23.25
CA ILE A 500 9.31 2.10 -22.46
C ILE A 500 9.22 1.65 -21.00
N ARG A 501 9.32 2.61 -20.08
CA ARG A 501 9.08 2.38 -18.64
C ARG A 501 7.83 3.11 -18.15
N PHE A 502 7.48 4.25 -18.74
CA PHE A 502 6.38 5.08 -18.25
C PHE A 502 5.33 5.29 -19.34
N VAL A 503 4.06 5.32 -18.93
CA VAL A 503 2.94 5.69 -19.77
C VAL A 503 2.05 6.70 -19.05
N LYS A 504 1.56 7.72 -19.75
CA LYS A 504 0.57 8.69 -19.24
C LYS A 504 -0.57 8.86 -20.22
N LEU A 505 -1.77 8.97 -19.70
CA LEU A 505 -2.99 9.34 -20.39
C LEU A 505 -3.37 10.74 -19.94
N THR A 506 -3.19 11.73 -20.79
CA THR A 506 -3.35 13.15 -20.46
C THR A 506 -4.63 13.69 -21.08
N SER A 507 -5.46 14.38 -20.30
CA SER A 507 -6.67 15.04 -20.78
C SER A 507 -6.34 16.27 -21.65
N THR A 508 -6.97 16.39 -22.83
CA THR A 508 -6.77 17.54 -23.71
C THR A 508 -7.71 18.71 -23.42
N ARG A 509 -8.70 18.52 -22.56
CA ARG A 509 -9.71 19.53 -22.17
C ARG A 509 -10.18 19.34 -20.73
N GLU A 510 -10.93 20.31 -20.24
CA GLU A 510 -11.65 20.23 -18.97
C GLU A 510 -12.91 19.37 -19.11
N TRP A 511 -13.31 18.73 -18.00
CA TRP A 511 -14.50 17.93 -17.87
C TRP A 511 -15.25 18.32 -16.59
N GLU A 512 -16.57 18.16 -16.58
CA GLU A 512 -17.43 18.48 -15.43
C GLU A 512 -17.47 17.35 -14.38
N PHE A 513 -16.65 16.32 -14.52
CA PHE A 513 -16.62 15.15 -13.61
C PHE A 513 -15.18 14.86 -13.14
N PRO A 514 -15.02 14.26 -11.95
CA PRO A 514 -13.71 13.82 -11.44
C PRO A 514 -13.24 12.55 -12.12
N TYR A 515 -11.98 12.17 -11.91
CA TYR A 515 -11.54 10.80 -12.21
C TYR A 515 -12.34 9.79 -11.38
N GLY A 516 -12.69 8.66 -11.98
CA GLY A 516 -13.26 7.48 -11.36
C GLY A 516 -12.65 6.25 -11.99
N ILE A 517 -11.50 5.81 -11.44
CA ILE A 517 -10.69 4.70 -11.96
C ILE A 517 -10.91 3.49 -11.08
N HIS A 518 -11.43 2.41 -11.66
CA HIS A 518 -11.64 1.14 -10.99
C HIS A 518 -10.42 0.22 -11.11
N GLU A 519 -9.74 0.26 -12.26
CA GLU A 519 -8.50 -0.50 -12.46
C GLU A 519 -7.70 0.09 -13.61
N PHE A 520 -6.40 0.23 -13.42
CA PHE A 520 -5.46 0.55 -14.49
C PHE A 520 -4.33 -0.48 -14.48
N SER A 521 -4.34 -1.36 -15.45
CA SER A 521 -3.42 -2.50 -15.54
C SER A 521 -2.77 -2.62 -16.92
N PHE A 522 -1.76 -3.46 -17.01
CA PHE A 522 -1.11 -3.79 -18.28
C PHE A 522 -0.78 -5.28 -18.38
N HIS A 523 -0.72 -5.76 -19.63
CA HIS A 523 -0.39 -7.14 -19.93
C HIS A 523 0.67 -7.21 -21.04
N ALA A 524 1.69 -7.99 -20.78
CA ALA A 524 2.62 -8.41 -21.81
C ALA A 524 1.99 -9.55 -22.61
N LYS A 525 1.66 -9.36 -23.90
CA LYS A 525 1.36 -10.48 -24.77
C LYS A 525 2.66 -10.98 -25.38
N PRO A 526 2.94 -12.30 -25.35
CA PRO A 526 4.00 -12.88 -26.16
C PRO A 526 3.81 -12.43 -27.62
N MET A 527 4.88 -12.14 -28.34
CA MET A 527 4.82 -12.02 -29.79
C MET A 527 4.51 -13.44 -30.30
N ASN A 528 3.31 -13.67 -30.82
CA ASN A 528 3.00 -14.81 -31.69
C ASN A 528 3.55 -14.53 -33.08
#